data_9f4531aa83251e8d8fd19303061a70af
#
_entry.id   9f4531aa83251e8d8fd19303061a70af
#
_cell.length_a   1.000
_cell.length_b   1.000
_cell.length_c   1.000
_cell.angle_alpha   90.00
_cell.angle_beta   90.00
_cell.angle_gamma   90.00
#
_symmetry.space_group_name_H-M   'P 1'
#
loop_
_entity.id
_entity.type
_entity.pdbx_description
1 polymer ?
#
loop_
_entity_poly.entity_id
_entity_poly.type
_entity_poly.pdbx_seq_one_letter_code
_entity_poly.pdbx_strand_id
1 'polypeptide(L)'
;SSETKNLYVYVRRNATTNEIEVYGAALANEKKDAKTDTFTNLYEYNHDTNEFKDLTVTKSVTGAQGDQSKYFEFSLTVNSIDKRAAYVVVLPDKSTATLTAGTPYTFKLKSGETLTVKNLAQNDTYKVDETAVANYKTTATINGAAYTLKETATMTDAANAVVVTNNRDAATPTGIIMNVAPYVLMILIAAVAGVVFFRRKKREA
;
A
#
# COMPACT_ATOMS: atom_id res chain seq x y z
N SER A 1 -6.88 35.09 4.55
CA SER A 1 -6.06 36.27 4.21
C SER A 1 -4.61 35.86 4.28
N SER A 2 -3.87 36.02 3.19
CA SER A 2 -2.43 35.79 3.17
C SER A 2 -1.74 36.99 3.80
N GLU A 3 -1.11 36.82 4.96
CA GLU A 3 -0.22 37.84 5.50
C GLU A 3 1.08 37.85 4.71
N THR A 4 1.41 38.99 4.16
CA THR A 4 2.71 39.22 3.50
C THR A 4 3.75 39.52 4.60
N LYS A 5 4.83 38.75 4.64
CA LYS A 5 5.97 38.99 5.54
C LYS A 5 7.20 39.34 4.70
N ASN A 6 7.93 40.36 5.13
CA ASN A 6 9.15 40.79 4.47
C ASN A 6 10.37 40.15 5.14
N LEU A 7 11.27 39.55 4.34
CA LEU A 7 12.55 39.09 4.82
C LEU A 7 13.58 40.21 4.71
N TYR A 8 14.13 40.60 5.83
CA TYR A 8 15.22 41.55 5.94
C TYR A 8 16.53 40.78 6.12
N VAL A 9 17.45 40.94 5.20
CA VAL A 9 18.80 40.36 5.28
C VAL A 9 19.77 41.46 5.62
N TYR A 10 20.43 41.34 6.74
CA TYR A 10 21.41 42.30 7.21
C TYR A 10 22.78 41.83 6.73
N VAL A 11 23.44 42.70 5.95
CA VAL A 11 24.79 42.43 5.44
C VAL A 11 25.77 43.45 6.03
N ARG A 12 26.99 43.01 6.28
CA ARG A 12 28.09 43.89 6.66
C ARG A 12 29.32 43.53 5.82
N ARG A 13 30.25 44.46 5.77
CA ARG A 13 31.59 44.20 5.22
C ARG A 13 32.48 43.65 6.31
N ASN A 14 33.06 42.49 6.08
CA ASN A 14 34.07 41.93 6.99
C ASN A 14 35.30 42.82 7.01
N ALA A 15 35.69 43.28 8.19
CA ALA A 15 36.81 44.22 8.36
C ALA A 15 38.19 43.60 8.02
N THR A 16 38.27 42.26 8.03
CA THR A 16 39.56 41.54 7.77
C THR A 16 39.66 41.11 6.31
N THR A 17 38.58 40.57 5.72
CA THR A 17 38.63 40.03 4.35
C THR A 17 38.11 41.02 3.32
N ASN A 18 37.52 42.13 3.75
CA ASN A 18 36.84 43.13 2.92
C ASN A 18 35.67 42.60 2.07
N GLU A 19 35.18 41.38 2.36
CA GLU A 19 34.07 40.74 1.70
C GLU A 19 32.73 41.10 2.36
N ILE A 20 31.61 41.00 1.61
CA ILE A 20 30.28 41.20 2.17
C ILE A 20 29.84 39.88 2.77
N GLU A 21 29.47 39.91 4.05
CA GLU A 21 28.92 38.76 4.77
C GLU A 21 27.53 39.07 5.30
N VAL A 22 26.67 38.06 5.34
CA VAL A 22 25.34 38.12 6.00
C VAL A 22 25.57 37.89 7.51
N TYR A 23 25.25 38.85 8.36
CA TYR A 23 25.39 38.71 9.79
C TYR A 23 24.07 38.53 10.53
N GLY A 24 22.92 38.64 9.81
CA GLY A 24 21.61 38.41 10.38
C GLY A 24 20.52 38.43 9.34
N ALA A 25 19.41 37.76 9.64
CA ALA A 25 18.18 37.83 8.87
C ALA A 25 17.00 37.94 9.85
N ALA A 26 15.96 38.66 9.49
CA ALA A 26 14.74 38.76 10.27
C ALA A 26 13.52 38.82 9.35
N LEU A 27 12.45 38.14 9.75
CA LEU A 27 11.13 38.31 9.17
C LEU A 27 10.37 39.34 9.97
N ALA A 28 9.77 40.31 9.31
CA ALA A 28 8.88 41.28 9.95
C ALA A 28 7.60 41.49 9.12
N ASN A 29 6.52 41.82 9.78
CA ASN A 29 5.32 42.32 9.12
C ASN A 29 5.62 43.71 8.52
N GLU A 30 4.68 44.23 7.74
CA GLU A 30 4.83 45.55 7.08
C GLU A 30 5.11 46.71 8.06
N LYS A 31 4.73 46.57 9.34
CA LYS A 31 4.91 47.58 10.38
C LYS A 31 6.21 47.47 11.18
N LYS A 32 7.05 46.44 10.88
CA LYS A 32 8.31 46.15 11.61
C LYS A 32 8.18 45.94 13.14
N ASP A 33 6.96 45.76 13.65
CA ASP A 33 6.67 45.79 15.08
C ASP A 33 6.76 44.45 15.77
N ALA A 34 6.87 43.34 15.01
CA ALA A 34 6.92 41.98 15.57
C ALA A 34 8.08 41.21 14.92
N LYS A 35 9.11 40.96 15.71
CA LYS A 35 10.07 39.88 15.40
C LYS A 35 9.42 38.56 15.77
N THR A 36 9.22 37.69 14.79
CA THR A 36 8.82 36.31 15.08
C THR A 36 10.05 35.42 14.94
N ASP A 37 10.55 34.92 16.05
CA ASP A 37 11.73 34.05 16.10
C ASP A 37 11.43 32.62 15.70
N THR A 38 10.17 32.32 15.33
CA THR A 38 9.77 30.98 14.93
C THR A 38 9.69 30.88 13.42
N PHE A 39 10.71 30.30 12.83
CA PHE A 39 10.66 29.83 11.44
C PHE A 39 9.94 28.48 11.43
N THR A 40 8.70 28.46 11.00
CA THR A 40 8.14 27.22 10.49
C THR A 40 8.57 27.14 9.03
N ASN A 41 9.69 26.49 8.79
CA ASN A 41 10.07 26.13 7.42
C ASN A 41 9.10 25.07 6.92
N LEU A 42 8.00 25.51 6.33
CA LEU A 42 7.32 24.69 5.36
C LEU A 42 8.23 24.69 4.12
N TYR A 43 9.06 23.70 3.99
CA TYR A 43 9.71 23.41 2.72
C TYR A 43 8.62 22.91 1.77
N GLU A 44 7.89 23.84 1.15
CA GLU A 44 7.33 23.57 -0.15
C GLU A 44 8.53 23.58 -1.11
N TYR A 45 9.07 22.41 -1.34
CA TYR A 45 10.03 22.20 -2.41
C TYR A 45 9.23 22.41 -3.71
N ASN A 46 9.31 23.63 -4.26
CA ASN A 46 8.77 23.97 -5.57
C ASN A 46 9.66 23.32 -6.64
N HIS A 47 9.63 21.99 -6.70
CA HIS A 47 10.04 21.28 -7.90
C HIS A 47 8.84 21.30 -8.86
N ASP A 48 9.13 21.43 -10.15
CA ASP A 48 8.16 21.36 -11.22
C ASP A 48 7.16 20.22 -10.92
N THR A 49 5.88 20.52 -10.87
CA THR A 49 4.81 19.57 -10.45
C THR A 49 4.75 18.28 -11.27
N ASN A 50 5.55 18.18 -12.32
CA ASN A 50 5.70 16.99 -13.16
C ASN A 50 6.71 15.96 -12.63
N GLU A 51 7.57 16.30 -11.68
CA GLU A 51 8.61 15.40 -11.17
C GLU A 51 8.15 14.55 -9.97
N PHE A 52 7.06 14.95 -9.31
CA PHE A 52 6.52 14.21 -8.18
C PHE A 52 5.31 13.40 -8.58
N LYS A 53 5.29 12.16 -8.13
CA LYS A 53 4.21 11.20 -8.39
C LYS A 53 3.69 10.61 -7.09
N ASP A 54 2.45 10.20 -7.10
CA ASP A 54 1.86 9.53 -5.96
C ASP A 54 2.20 8.03 -6.00
N LEU A 55 2.40 7.47 -4.81
CA LEU A 55 2.44 6.03 -4.57
C LEU A 55 1.10 5.61 -4.00
N THR A 56 0.42 4.66 -4.63
CA THR A 56 -0.80 4.07 -4.08
C THR A 56 -0.59 2.63 -3.65
N VAL A 57 -1.21 2.23 -2.55
CA VAL A 57 -1.27 0.85 -2.08
C VAL A 57 -2.74 0.46 -1.96
N THR A 58 -3.19 -0.44 -2.82
CA THR A 58 -4.58 -0.90 -2.89
C THR A 58 -4.68 -2.35 -2.42
N LYS A 59 -5.67 -2.65 -1.58
CA LYS A 59 -6.00 -4.01 -1.17
C LYS A 59 -7.09 -4.61 -2.06
N SER A 60 -6.85 -5.84 -2.50
CA SER A 60 -7.84 -6.68 -3.19
C SER A 60 -7.99 -8.01 -2.46
N VAL A 61 -9.21 -8.51 -2.37
CA VAL A 61 -9.50 -9.87 -1.85
C VAL A 61 -10.30 -10.62 -2.89
N THR A 62 -9.89 -11.84 -3.20
CA THR A 62 -10.49 -12.69 -4.22
C THR A 62 -10.73 -14.10 -3.70
N GLY A 63 -11.40 -14.94 -4.50
CA GLY A 63 -11.72 -16.31 -4.18
C GLY A 63 -13.07 -16.47 -3.47
N ALA A 64 -13.69 -17.64 -3.61
CA ALA A 64 -15.04 -17.91 -3.14
C ALA A 64 -15.19 -17.84 -1.61
N GLN A 65 -14.11 -17.97 -0.86
CA GLN A 65 -14.07 -17.83 0.61
C GLN A 65 -13.31 -16.57 1.07
N GLY A 66 -13.02 -15.65 0.15
CA GLY A 66 -12.37 -14.39 0.47
C GLY A 66 -13.30 -13.46 1.27
N ASP A 67 -12.89 -13.05 2.47
CA ASP A 67 -13.64 -12.10 3.29
C ASP A 67 -13.27 -10.67 2.90
N GLN A 68 -14.15 -10.01 2.16
CA GLN A 68 -13.96 -8.65 1.65
C GLN A 68 -14.05 -7.58 2.75
N SER A 69 -14.63 -7.91 3.90
CA SER A 69 -14.79 -7.00 5.03
C SER A 69 -13.58 -7.03 5.99
N LYS A 70 -12.74 -8.05 5.87
CA LYS A 70 -11.56 -8.25 6.71
C LYS A 70 -10.52 -7.18 6.45
N TYR A 71 -9.99 -6.59 7.53
CA TYR A 71 -8.81 -5.74 7.48
C TYR A 71 -7.52 -6.56 7.49
N PHE A 72 -6.60 -6.18 6.61
CA PHE A 72 -5.24 -6.71 6.53
C PHE A 72 -4.27 -5.63 6.97
N GLU A 73 -3.25 -6.04 7.72
CA GLU A 73 -2.26 -5.13 8.28
C GLU A 73 -1.05 -5.02 7.36
N PHE A 74 -0.67 -3.78 7.07
CA PHE A 74 0.42 -3.42 6.18
C PHE A 74 1.49 -2.63 6.90
N SER A 75 2.68 -2.70 6.37
CA SER A 75 3.80 -1.84 6.69
C SER A 75 4.37 -1.24 5.41
N LEU A 76 4.55 0.07 5.38
CA LEU A 76 5.15 0.81 4.27
C LEU A 76 6.34 1.61 4.78
N THR A 77 7.50 1.42 4.17
CA THR A 77 8.68 2.26 4.39
C THR A 77 9.00 3.00 3.11
N VAL A 78 9.21 4.31 3.20
CA VAL A 78 9.65 5.15 2.07
C VAL A 78 10.97 5.80 2.44
N ASN A 79 11.97 5.71 1.56
CA ASN A 79 13.24 6.40 1.72
C ASN A 79 13.36 7.47 0.64
N SER A 80 13.67 8.68 1.06
CA SER A 80 13.84 9.81 0.15
C SER A 80 15.28 9.89 -0.37
N ILE A 81 15.42 10.04 -1.68
CA ILE A 81 16.71 10.35 -2.30
C ILE A 81 17.17 11.76 -1.94
N ASP A 82 16.23 12.71 -1.80
CA ASP A 82 16.47 14.12 -1.52
C ASP A 82 16.53 14.44 -0.02
N LYS A 83 16.63 13.41 0.84
CA LYS A 83 16.66 13.55 2.30
C LYS A 83 15.41 14.25 2.89
N ARG A 84 14.26 14.12 2.23
CA ARG A 84 12.99 14.60 2.77
C ARG A 84 12.69 13.85 4.07
N ALA A 85 12.27 14.58 5.10
CA ALA A 85 12.02 14.00 6.42
C ALA A 85 10.71 13.22 6.50
N ALA A 86 9.69 13.62 5.73
CA ALA A 86 8.36 13.02 5.82
C ALA A 86 7.52 13.23 4.54
N TYR A 87 6.48 12.42 4.43
CA TYR A 87 5.49 12.43 3.34
C TYR A 87 4.08 12.52 3.91
N VAL A 88 3.18 13.13 3.15
CA VAL A 88 1.75 13.14 3.47
C VAL A 88 1.12 11.85 2.97
N VAL A 89 0.38 11.19 3.85
CA VAL A 89 -0.40 9.99 3.56
C VAL A 89 -1.88 10.34 3.57
N VAL A 90 -2.61 9.94 2.54
CA VAL A 90 -4.08 10.04 2.49
C VAL A 90 -4.64 8.65 2.74
N LEU A 91 -5.45 8.52 3.78
CA LEU A 91 -6.10 7.29 4.21
C LEU A 91 -7.39 7.03 3.41
N PRO A 92 -7.98 5.82 3.47
CA PRO A 92 -9.22 5.51 2.74
C PRO A 92 -10.40 6.43 3.07
N ASP A 93 -10.48 6.91 4.29
CA ASP A 93 -11.50 7.86 4.78
C ASP A 93 -11.24 9.31 4.38
N LYS A 94 -10.21 9.57 3.56
CA LYS A 94 -9.72 10.88 3.13
C LYS A 94 -9.04 11.73 4.20
N SER A 95 -8.90 11.23 5.40
CA SER A 95 -8.04 11.85 6.40
C SER A 95 -6.57 11.78 6.00
N THR A 96 -5.75 12.63 6.59
CA THR A 96 -4.31 12.68 6.29
C THR A 96 -3.48 12.32 7.52
N ALA A 97 -2.35 11.68 7.27
CA ALA A 97 -1.35 11.34 8.27
C ALA A 97 0.06 11.65 7.74
N THR A 98 1.06 11.54 8.59
CA THR A 98 2.46 11.76 8.24
C THR A 98 3.22 10.44 8.29
N LEU A 99 3.92 10.12 7.21
CA LEU A 99 4.88 9.02 7.14
C LEU A 99 6.29 9.62 7.25
N THR A 100 7.03 9.24 8.28
CA THR A 100 8.44 9.63 8.44
C THR A 100 9.33 8.80 7.52
N ALA A 101 10.16 9.45 6.72
CA ALA A 101 11.08 8.76 5.81
C ALA A 101 12.02 7.82 6.58
N GLY A 102 12.26 6.64 6.01
CA GLY A 102 13.10 5.60 6.60
C GLY A 102 12.46 4.83 7.76
N THR A 103 11.25 5.20 8.21
CA THR A 103 10.57 4.55 9.33
C THR A 103 9.35 3.76 8.82
N PRO A 104 9.13 2.51 9.25
CA PRO A 104 7.93 1.76 8.88
C PRO A 104 6.65 2.46 9.38
N TYR A 105 5.73 2.72 8.47
CA TYR A 105 4.38 3.23 8.74
C TYR A 105 3.38 2.09 8.64
N THR A 106 2.66 1.80 9.73
CA THR A 106 1.68 0.71 9.79
C THR A 106 0.26 1.22 9.56
N PHE A 107 -0.52 0.47 8.79
CA PHE A 107 -1.91 0.80 8.46
C PHE A 107 -2.70 -0.46 8.14
N LYS A 108 -4.03 -0.32 8.01
CA LYS A 108 -4.92 -1.42 7.68
C LYS A 108 -5.79 -1.06 6.49
N LEU A 109 -5.97 -2.03 5.58
CA LEU A 109 -6.86 -1.91 4.43
C LEU A 109 -7.73 -3.17 4.33
N LYS A 110 -8.98 -2.99 3.94
CA LYS A 110 -9.87 -4.06 3.45
C LYS A 110 -10.00 -3.99 1.94
N SER A 111 -10.67 -4.96 1.35
CA SER A 111 -10.85 -5.04 -0.10
C SER A 111 -11.46 -3.76 -0.68
N GLY A 112 -10.85 -3.25 -1.74
CA GLY A 112 -11.23 -2.00 -2.43
C GLY A 112 -10.68 -0.72 -1.81
N GLU A 113 -10.06 -0.78 -0.63
CA GLU A 113 -9.46 0.40 0.00
C GLU A 113 -8.05 0.67 -0.52
N THR A 114 -7.71 1.96 -0.58
CA THR A 114 -6.43 2.46 -1.07
C THR A 114 -5.86 3.49 -0.10
N LEU A 115 -4.57 3.34 0.20
CA LEU A 115 -3.75 4.36 0.84
C LEU A 115 -2.92 5.06 -0.24
N THR A 116 -2.77 6.38 -0.15
CA THR A 116 -1.96 7.17 -1.09
C THR A 116 -0.89 7.93 -0.35
N VAL A 117 0.36 7.77 -0.74
CA VAL A 117 1.46 8.63 -0.32
C VAL A 117 1.68 9.68 -1.40
N LYS A 118 1.71 10.94 -1.00
CA LYS A 118 1.75 12.08 -1.90
C LYS A 118 3.18 12.53 -2.22
N ASN A 119 3.38 12.92 -3.49
CA ASN A 119 4.53 13.69 -3.93
C ASN A 119 5.88 12.99 -3.68
N LEU A 120 6.05 11.74 -4.06
CA LEU A 120 7.34 11.07 -4.07
C LEU A 120 8.16 11.56 -5.28
N ALA A 121 9.46 11.73 -5.08
CA ALA A 121 10.38 12.05 -6.17
C ALA A 121 10.72 10.79 -6.98
N GLN A 122 11.09 10.98 -8.24
CA GLN A 122 11.71 9.90 -9.01
C GLN A 122 12.98 9.41 -8.28
N ASN A 123 13.17 8.11 -8.26
CA ASN A 123 14.23 7.40 -7.51
C ASN A 123 14.07 7.38 -5.98
N ASP A 124 13.02 7.95 -5.39
CA ASP A 124 12.64 7.56 -4.04
C ASP A 124 12.40 6.05 -4.00
N THR A 125 12.78 5.39 -2.92
CA THR A 125 12.56 3.95 -2.80
C THR A 125 11.50 3.65 -1.75
N TYR A 126 10.77 2.56 -1.97
CA TYR A 126 9.75 2.12 -1.01
C TYR A 126 9.73 0.61 -0.88
N LYS A 127 9.18 0.15 0.23
CA LYS A 127 8.98 -1.26 0.54
C LYS A 127 7.60 -1.43 1.16
N VAL A 128 6.77 -2.29 0.55
CA VAL A 128 5.46 -2.67 1.07
C VAL A 128 5.54 -4.08 1.62
N ASP A 129 4.99 -4.28 2.81
CA ASP A 129 4.79 -5.58 3.42
C ASP A 129 3.35 -5.73 3.89
N GLU A 130 2.85 -6.96 3.91
CA GLU A 130 1.57 -7.34 4.51
C GLU A 130 1.80 -8.47 5.51
N THR A 131 1.24 -8.36 6.69
CA THR A 131 1.24 -9.43 7.68
C THR A 131 0.48 -10.64 7.14
N ALA A 132 1.16 -11.77 7.04
CA ALA A 132 0.58 -13.00 6.48
C ALA A 132 -0.67 -13.44 7.26
N VAL A 133 -1.72 -13.80 6.54
CA VAL A 133 -2.97 -14.30 7.10
C VAL A 133 -3.20 -15.75 6.66
N ALA A 134 -3.47 -16.61 7.63
CA ALA A 134 -3.69 -18.04 7.38
C ALA A 134 -4.81 -18.25 6.35
N ASN A 135 -4.61 -19.25 5.48
CA ASN A 135 -5.54 -19.65 4.41
C ASN A 135 -5.72 -18.62 3.27
N TYR A 136 -4.91 -17.57 3.21
CA TYR A 136 -4.84 -16.68 2.06
C TYR A 136 -3.52 -16.88 1.30
N LYS A 137 -3.61 -16.88 -0.02
CA LYS A 137 -2.44 -16.80 -0.92
C LYS A 137 -2.29 -15.33 -1.33
N THR A 138 -1.21 -14.71 -0.88
CA THR A 138 -0.92 -13.30 -1.18
C THR A 138 -0.08 -13.18 -2.43
N THR A 139 -0.44 -12.24 -3.32
CA THR A 139 0.34 -11.81 -4.48
C THR A 139 0.34 -10.29 -4.53
N ALA A 140 1.36 -9.70 -5.13
CA ALA A 140 1.42 -8.25 -5.32
C ALA A 140 1.90 -7.88 -6.71
N THR A 141 1.48 -6.71 -7.18
CA THR A 141 1.93 -6.12 -8.45
C THR A 141 2.23 -4.64 -8.26
N ILE A 142 3.14 -4.10 -9.08
CA ILE A 142 3.36 -2.67 -9.27
C ILE A 142 3.04 -2.35 -10.72
N ASN A 143 2.07 -1.48 -10.98
CA ASN A 143 1.61 -1.12 -12.32
C ASN A 143 1.29 -2.36 -13.19
N GLY A 144 0.76 -3.42 -12.57
CA GLY A 144 0.44 -4.69 -13.22
C GLY A 144 1.60 -5.69 -13.34
N ALA A 145 2.86 -5.28 -13.16
CA ALA A 145 4.01 -6.18 -13.12
C ALA A 145 4.14 -6.87 -11.75
N ALA A 146 4.59 -8.13 -11.74
CA ALA A 146 4.77 -8.87 -10.48
C ALA A 146 5.73 -8.17 -9.53
N TYR A 147 5.36 -8.12 -8.26
CA TYR A 147 6.14 -7.54 -7.17
C TYR A 147 6.20 -8.52 -6.00
N THR A 148 7.38 -8.69 -5.42
CA THR A 148 7.55 -9.48 -4.21
C THR A 148 7.47 -8.55 -2.99
N LEU A 149 6.51 -8.80 -2.10
CA LEU A 149 6.42 -8.03 -0.85
C LEU A 149 7.74 -8.10 -0.07
N LYS A 150 8.08 -7.02 0.63
CA LYS A 150 9.35 -6.79 1.37
C LYS A 150 10.55 -6.45 0.50
N GLU A 151 10.50 -6.63 -0.81
CA GLU A 151 11.55 -6.13 -1.69
C GLU A 151 11.46 -4.61 -1.84
N THR A 152 12.60 -3.98 -2.07
CA THR A 152 12.67 -2.55 -2.32
C THR A 152 12.32 -2.26 -3.78
N ALA A 153 11.35 -1.40 -3.99
CA ALA A 153 10.99 -0.85 -5.28
C ALA A 153 11.38 0.62 -5.38
N THR A 154 11.49 1.13 -6.59
CA THR A 154 11.90 2.51 -6.88
C THR A 154 10.77 3.24 -7.59
N MET A 155 10.54 4.51 -7.21
CA MET A 155 9.62 5.39 -7.92
C MET A 155 10.15 5.71 -9.31
N THR A 156 9.28 5.54 -10.30
CA THR A 156 9.55 5.90 -11.70
C THR A 156 9.06 7.32 -12.01
N ASP A 157 9.18 7.73 -13.25
CA ASP A 157 8.57 8.96 -13.81
C ASP A 157 7.04 8.89 -13.93
N ALA A 158 6.45 7.71 -13.70
CA ALA A 158 5.02 7.47 -13.62
C ALA A 158 4.57 7.26 -12.17
N ALA A 159 3.26 7.43 -11.91
CA ALA A 159 2.69 7.05 -10.62
C ALA A 159 2.84 5.53 -10.40
N ASN A 160 3.23 5.13 -9.20
CA ASN A 160 3.36 3.72 -8.85
C ASN A 160 2.10 3.25 -8.11
N ALA A 161 1.43 2.25 -8.70
CA ALA A 161 0.23 1.63 -8.14
C ALA A 161 0.57 0.20 -7.69
N VAL A 162 0.71 0.01 -6.37
CA VAL A 162 0.87 -1.30 -5.75
C VAL A 162 -0.51 -1.88 -5.48
N VAL A 163 -0.77 -3.09 -5.99
CA VAL A 163 -1.99 -3.85 -5.68
C VAL A 163 -1.58 -5.14 -4.98
N VAL A 164 -2.09 -5.32 -3.76
CA VAL A 164 -1.87 -6.54 -2.96
C VAL A 164 -3.16 -7.34 -2.94
N THR A 165 -3.12 -8.54 -3.50
CA THR A 165 -4.27 -9.43 -3.63
C THR A 165 -4.14 -10.64 -2.72
N ASN A 166 -5.14 -10.86 -1.88
CA ASN A 166 -5.27 -12.06 -1.07
C ASN A 166 -6.37 -12.95 -1.65
N ASN A 167 -5.98 -14.10 -2.17
CA ASN A 167 -6.91 -15.10 -2.67
C ASN A 167 -7.18 -16.18 -1.63
N ARG A 168 -8.46 -16.50 -1.42
CA ARG A 168 -8.90 -17.65 -0.62
C ARG A 168 -9.99 -18.39 -1.37
N ASP A 169 -9.56 -19.43 -2.08
CA ASP A 169 -10.49 -20.34 -2.76
C ASP A 169 -11.04 -21.38 -1.79
N ALA A 170 -12.21 -21.91 -2.11
CA ALA A 170 -12.73 -23.09 -1.44
C ALA A 170 -11.77 -24.25 -1.68
N ALA A 171 -11.33 -24.90 -0.62
CA ALA A 171 -10.72 -26.21 -0.76
C ALA A 171 -11.82 -27.14 -1.33
N THR A 172 -11.76 -27.44 -2.62
CA THR A 172 -12.62 -28.47 -3.19
C THR A 172 -12.23 -29.80 -2.55
N PRO A 173 -13.14 -30.50 -1.88
CA PRO A 173 -12.83 -31.79 -1.30
C PRO A 173 -12.78 -32.85 -2.42
N THR A 174 -11.84 -32.69 -3.35
CA THR A 174 -11.63 -33.63 -4.47
C THR A 174 -11.25 -35.04 -4.00
N GLY A 175 -10.77 -35.17 -2.76
CA GLY A 175 -10.45 -36.46 -2.16
C GLY A 175 -11.64 -37.29 -1.72
N ILE A 176 -12.79 -36.68 -1.38
CA ILE A 176 -13.97 -37.41 -0.90
C ILE A 176 -14.72 -38.07 -2.07
N ILE A 177 -14.83 -37.40 -3.20
CA ILE A 177 -15.56 -37.93 -4.37
C ILE A 177 -14.84 -39.13 -4.97
N MET A 178 -13.50 -39.12 -5.04
CA MET A 178 -12.72 -40.24 -5.58
C MET A 178 -12.73 -41.47 -4.68
N ASN A 179 -12.82 -41.31 -3.35
CA ASN A 179 -12.91 -42.43 -2.43
C ASN A 179 -14.31 -43.07 -2.32
N VAL A 180 -15.37 -42.30 -2.62
CA VAL A 180 -16.75 -42.80 -2.51
C VAL A 180 -17.26 -43.39 -3.82
N ALA A 181 -16.79 -42.89 -4.96
CA ALA A 181 -17.25 -43.35 -6.28
C ALA A 181 -17.18 -44.87 -6.49
N PRO A 182 -16.08 -45.62 -6.12
CA PRO A 182 -16.06 -47.05 -6.26
C PRO A 182 -17.08 -47.79 -5.38
N TYR A 183 -17.39 -47.25 -4.19
CA TYR A 183 -18.38 -47.85 -3.30
C TYR A 183 -19.82 -47.65 -3.81
N VAL A 184 -20.14 -46.45 -4.34
CA VAL A 184 -21.42 -46.17 -4.97
C VAL A 184 -21.62 -47.06 -6.18
N LEU A 185 -20.59 -47.26 -7.02
CA LEU A 185 -20.65 -48.16 -8.18
C LEU A 185 -20.89 -49.62 -7.77
N MET A 186 -20.22 -50.10 -6.72
CA MET A 186 -20.44 -51.46 -6.21
C MET A 186 -21.85 -51.66 -5.65
N ILE A 187 -22.41 -50.68 -4.95
CA ILE A 187 -23.78 -50.73 -4.46
C ILE A 187 -24.79 -50.79 -5.60
N LEU A 188 -24.57 -50.01 -6.68
CA LEU A 188 -25.44 -50.01 -7.85
C LEU A 188 -25.36 -51.37 -8.56
N ILE A 189 -24.17 -51.99 -8.74
CA ILE A 189 -24.01 -53.31 -9.34
C ILE A 189 -24.72 -54.36 -8.50
N ALA A 190 -24.55 -54.35 -7.19
CA ALA A 190 -25.22 -55.29 -6.28
C ALA A 190 -26.75 -55.17 -6.32
N ALA A 191 -27.26 -53.92 -6.39
CA ALA A 191 -28.72 -53.68 -6.49
C ALA A 191 -29.28 -54.23 -7.82
N VAL A 192 -28.60 -54.00 -8.95
CA VAL A 192 -29.01 -54.52 -10.27
C VAL A 192 -28.98 -56.06 -10.28
N ALA A 193 -27.90 -56.65 -9.77
CA ALA A 193 -27.78 -58.11 -9.67
C ALA A 193 -28.89 -58.71 -8.80
N GLY A 194 -29.19 -58.06 -7.66
CA GLY A 194 -30.31 -58.51 -6.82
C GLY A 194 -31.67 -58.46 -7.52
N VAL A 195 -31.97 -57.39 -8.25
CA VAL A 195 -33.21 -57.25 -9.01
C VAL A 195 -33.32 -58.34 -10.10
N VAL A 196 -32.23 -58.62 -10.82
CA VAL A 196 -32.18 -59.66 -11.86
C VAL A 196 -32.39 -61.05 -11.25
N PHE A 197 -31.73 -61.35 -10.12
CA PHE A 197 -31.83 -62.62 -9.41
C PHE A 197 -33.27 -62.87 -8.94
N PHE A 198 -33.90 -61.90 -8.29
CA PHE A 198 -35.26 -62.05 -7.79
C PHE A 198 -36.30 -62.13 -8.92
N ARG A 199 -36.09 -61.45 -10.05
CA ARG A 199 -36.96 -61.57 -11.22
C ARG A 199 -36.88 -62.94 -11.88
N ARG A 200 -35.69 -63.58 -11.96
CA ARG A 200 -35.51 -64.94 -12.48
C ARG A 200 -36.19 -65.94 -11.59
N LYS A 201 -35.99 -65.87 -10.25
CA LYS A 201 -36.60 -66.77 -9.30
C LYS A 201 -38.15 -66.74 -9.36
N LYS A 202 -38.75 -65.58 -9.64
CA LYS A 202 -40.19 -65.42 -9.78
C LYS A 202 -40.75 -65.98 -11.10
N ARG A 203 -39.92 -66.31 -12.07
CA ARG A 203 -40.31 -66.92 -13.35
C ARG A 203 -40.24 -68.44 -13.32
N GLU A 204 -39.51 -69.02 -12.34
CA GLU A 204 -39.33 -70.47 -12.20
C GLU A 204 -40.24 -71.07 -11.08
N ALA A 205 -41.05 -70.28 -10.43
CA ALA A 205 -42.08 -70.67 -9.48
C ALA A 205 -43.48 -70.44 -10.11
#